data_557329affa3a729df009db8b4761a2ea
#
_entry.id   557329affa3a729df009db8b4761a2ea
#
_cell.length_a   1.000
_cell.length_b   1.000
_cell.length_c   1.000
_cell.angle_alpha   90.00
_cell.angle_beta   90.00
_cell.angle_gamma   90.00
#
_symmetry.space_group_name_H-M   'P 1'
#
loop_
_entity.id
_entity.type
_entity.pdbx_description
1 polymer ?
#
loop_
_entity_poly.entity_id
_entity_poly.type
_entity_poly.pdbx_seq_one_letter_code
_entity_poly.pdbx_strand_id
1 'polypeptide(L)'
;MKILHLEDNLHDAELVRELLVEGWPDCSVTAVTDEGGYRAALAGGAFDVIISDFTLVRFDGASALKIARELAPGTPFIYVSGTI
;
A
#
# COMPACT_ATOMS: atom_id res chain seq x y z
N MET A 1 -13.06 6.18 0.05
CA MET A 1 -12.25 4.97 -0.20
C MET A 1 -10.98 5.01 0.63
N LYS A 2 -10.68 3.94 1.32
CA LYS A 2 -9.46 3.84 2.13
C LYS A 2 -8.44 2.97 1.40
N ILE A 3 -7.28 3.55 1.14
CA ILE A 3 -6.20 2.93 0.38
C ILE A 3 -4.99 2.74 1.28
N LEU A 4 -4.45 1.52 1.32
CA LEU A 4 -3.18 1.25 1.99
C LEU A 4 -2.09 1.18 0.92
N HIS A 5 -1.08 2.04 1.05
CA HIS A 5 0.01 2.12 0.08
C HIS A 5 1.32 1.69 0.73
N LEU A 6 1.85 0.56 0.29
CA LEU A 6 3.14 0.05 0.74
C LEU A 6 4.22 0.53 -0.21
N GLU A 7 5.05 1.45 0.26
CA GLU A 7 6.12 2.07 -0.50
C GLU A 7 7.25 2.46 0.44
N ASP A 8 8.44 1.96 0.18
CA ASP A 8 9.58 2.22 1.04
C ASP A 8 10.32 3.54 0.74
N ASN A 9 9.98 4.19 -0.35
CA ASN A 9 10.48 5.52 -0.67
C ASN A 9 9.43 6.58 -0.33
N LEU A 10 9.71 7.40 0.69
CA LEU A 10 8.75 8.38 1.18
C LEU A 10 8.37 9.42 0.13
N HIS A 11 9.32 9.81 -0.73
CA HIS A 11 9.05 10.76 -1.80
C HIS A 11 8.06 10.20 -2.81
N ASP A 12 8.26 8.95 -3.22
CA ASP A 12 7.35 8.28 -4.15
C ASP A 12 5.98 8.06 -3.53
N ALA A 13 5.94 7.72 -2.25
CA ALA A 13 4.67 7.56 -1.53
C ALA A 13 3.87 8.87 -1.53
N GLU A 14 4.55 9.97 -1.32
CA GLU A 14 3.91 11.29 -1.29
C GLU A 14 3.37 11.68 -2.67
N LEU A 15 4.14 11.41 -3.73
CA LEU A 15 3.70 11.68 -5.10
C LEU A 15 2.46 10.87 -5.47
N VAL A 16 2.45 9.59 -5.13
CA VAL A 16 1.30 8.73 -5.41
C VAL A 16 0.08 9.20 -4.63
N ARG A 17 0.26 9.57 -3.37
CA ARG A 17 -0.82 10.10 -2.55
C ARG A 17 -1.44 11.34 -3.16
N GLU A 18 -0.60 12.29 -3.62
CA GLU A 18 -1.08 13.51 -4.25
C GLU A 18 -1.89 13.22 -5.50
N LEU A 19 -1.42 12.29 -6.34
CA LEU A 19 -2.13 11.91 -7.55
C LEU A 19 -3.48 11.25 -7.25
N LEU A 20 -3.52 10.39 -6.24
CA LEU A 20 -4.75 9.71 -5.85
C LEU A 20 -5.77 10.69 -5.28
N VAL A 21 -5.33 11.60 -4.43
CA VAL A 21 -6.23 12.60 -3.84
C VAL A 21 -6.72 13.59 -4.89
N GLU A 22 -5.89 13.93 -5.87
CA GLU A 22 -6.31 14.78 -6.98
C GLU A 22 -7.41 14.12 -7.82
N GLY A 23 -7.25 12.83 -8.12
CA GLY A 23 -8.25 12.09 -8.90
C GLY A 23 -9.49 11.71 -8.11
N TRP A 24 -9.33 11.44 -6.81
CA TRP A 24 -10.42 11.05 -5.92
C TRP A 24 -10.30 11.80 -4.60
N PRO A 25 -10.85 13.02 -4.50
CA PRO A 25 -10.73 13.83 -3.28
C PRO A 25 -11.27 13.16 -2.01
N ASP A 26 -12.17 12.20 -2.16
CA ASP A 26 -12.75 11.48 -1.03
C ASP A 26 -11.90 10.29 -0.56
N CYS A 27 -10.80 9.98 -1.25
CA CYS A 27 -9.97 8.86 -0.84
C CYS A 27 -9.05 9.26 0.33
N SER A 28 -8.78 8.28 1.18
CA SER A 28 -7.84 8.40 2.28
C SER A 28 -6.70 7.42 2.03
N VAL A 29 -5.48 7.90 1.98
CA VAL A 29 -4.30 7.08 1.70
C VAL A 29 -3.44 6.98 2.94
N THR A 30 -3.21 5.76 3.40
CA THR A 30 -2.27 5.47 4.48
C THR A 30 -1.03 4.86 3.85
N ALA A 31 0.10 5.55 3.98
CA ALA A 31 1.37 5.05 3.46
C ALA A 31 2.14 4.33 4.57
N VAL A 32 2.69 3.17 4.25
CA VAL A 32 3.55 2.41 5.15
C VAL A 32 4.83 2.06 4.41
N THR A 33 5.95 2.02 5.15
CA THR A 33 7.27 1.90 4.54
C THR A 33 8.00 0.60 4.87
N ASP A 34 7.49 -0.16 5.84
CA ASP A 34 8.13 -1.39 6.26
C ASP A 34 7.10 -2.46 6.63
N GLU A 35 7.58 -3.66 6.89
CA GLU A 35 6.71 -4.79 7.21
C GLU A 35 5.92 -4.56 8.51
N GLY A 36 6.57 -4.00 9.52
CA GLY A 36 5.92 -3.74 10.80
C GLY A 36 4.73 -2.80 10.67
N GLY A 37 4.93 -1.68 9.98
CA GLY A 37 3.87 -0.73 9.73
C GLY A 37 2.76 -1.30 8.86
N TYR A 38 3.13 -2.11 7.88
CA TYR A 38 2.19 -2.77 6.99
C TYR A 38 1.29 -3.75 7.77
N ARG A 39 1.89 -4.62 8.58
CA ARG A 39 1.13 -5.57 9.39
C ARG A 39 0.21 -4.86 10.39
N ALA A 40 0.71 -3.82 11.03
CA ALA A 40 -0.07 -3.04 11.99
C ALA A 40 -1.28 -2.37 11.31
N ALA A 41 -1.08 -1.80 10.13
CA ALA A 41 -2.15 -1.17 9.38
C ALA A 41 -3.23 -2.19 8.98
N LEU A 42 -2.83 -3.36 8.49
CA LEU A 42 -3.77 -4.40 8.11
C LEU A 42 -4.55 -4.95 9.31
N ALA A 43 -3.90 -5.07 10.46
CA ALA A 43 -4.54 -5.59 11.66
C ALA A 43 -5.54 -4.58 12.25
N GLY A 44 -5.25 -3.29 12.14
CA GLY A 44 -6.07 -2.25 12.77
C GLY A 44 -7.06 -1.54 11.87
N GLY A 45 -6.99 -1.73 10.55
CA GLY A 45 -7.81 -0.99 9.62
C GLY A 45 -8.53 -1.85 8.61
N ALA A 46 -9.62 -1.33 8.08
CA ALA A 46 -10.32 -1.92 6.95
C ALA A 46 -10.03 -1.05 5.73
N PHE A 47 -9.29 -1.59 4.78
CA PHE A 47 -8.94 -0.88 3.56
C PHE A 47 -9.75 -1.42 2.39
N ASP A 48 -10.04 -0.55 1.43
CA ASP A 48 -10.77 -0.93 0.23
C ASP A 48 -9.82 -1.52 -0.82
N VAL A 49 -8.56 -1.11 -0.81
CA VAL A 49 -7.54 -1.64 -1.72
C VAL A 49 -6.16 -1.46 -1.11
N ILE A 50 -5.27 -2.38 -1.45
CA ILE A 50 -3.85 -2.32 -1.08
C ILE A 50 -3.07 -2.10 -2.36
N ILE A 51 -2.22 -1.10 -2.38
CA ILE A 51 -1.30 -0.83 -3.48
C ILE A 51 0.12 -1.03 -2.98
N SER A 52 0.90 -1.85 -3.67
CA SER A 52 2.28 -2.13 -3.28
C SER A 52 3.21 -1.89 -4.44
N ASP A 53 4.36 -1.27 -4.17
CA ASP A 53 5.43 -1.21 -5.14
C ASP A 53 5.98 -2.61 -5.35
N PHE A 54 6.20 -2.98 -6.61
CA PHE A 54 6.74 -4.28 -6.95
C PHE A 54 8.20 -4.42 -6.50
N THR A 55 8.97 -3.34 -6.55
CA THR A 55 10.39 -3.35 -6.18
C THR A 55 10.61 -2.67 -4.82
N LEU A 56 10.28 -3.38 -3.75
CA LEU A 56 10.57 -2.89 -2.40
C LEU A 56 12.00 -3.25 -2.01
N VAL A 57 12.69 -2.32 -1.37
CA VAL A 57 14.09 -2.50 -0.97
C VAL A 57 14.19 -3.37 0.27
N ARG A 58 13.29 -3.19 1.23
CA ARG A 58 13.41 -3.77 2.56
C ARG A 58 12.58 -5.01 2.79
N PHE A 59 11.56 -5.24 1.99
CA PHE A 59 10.90 -6.52 1.99
C PHE A 59 10.20 -6.70 0.65
N ASP A 60 10.10 -7.93 0.17
CA ASP A 60 9.70 -8.16 -1.21
C ASP A 60 8.18 -8.14 -1.39
N GLY A 61 7.76 -7.85 -2.64
CA GLY A 61 6.35 -7.76 -2.98
C GLY A 61 5.59 -9.08 -2.83
N ALA A 62 6.27 -10.22 -3.00
CA ALA A 62 5.63 -11.53 -2.82
C ALA A 62 5.25 -11.73 -1.35
N SER A 63 6.12 -11.31 -0.42
CA SER A 63 5.81 -11.36 1.00
C SER A 63 4.65 -10.42 1.35
N ALA A 64 4.58 -9.25 0.72
CA ALA A 64 3.50 -8.31 0.94
C ALA A 64 2.15 -8.90 0.55
N LEU A 65 2.08 -9.57 -0.59
CA LEU A 65 0.86 -10.23 -1.02
C LEU A 65 0.45 -11.36 -0.06
N LYS A 66 1.42 -12.15 0.38
CA LYS A 66 1.16 -13.25 1.33
C LYS A 66 0.57 -12.73 2.63
N ILE A 67 1.16 -11.65 3.18
CA ILE A 67 0.68 -11.03 4.40
C ILE A 67 -0.74 -10.48 4.22
N ALA A 68 -1.01 -9.84 3.08
CA ALA A 68 -2.34 -9.33 2.79
C ALA A 68 -3.38 -10.44 2.73
N ARG A 69 -3.03 -11.57 2.15
CA ARG A 69 -3.94 -12.72 2.09
C ARG A 69 -4.22 -13.33 3.44
N GLU A 70 -3.25 -13.29 4.35
CA GLU A 70 -3.42 -13.80 5.71
C GLU A 70 -4.24 -12.84 6.58
N LEU A 71 -3.97 -11.54 6.50
CA LEU A 71 -4.56 -10.55 7.40
C LEU A 71 -5.78 -9.84 6.82
N ALA A 72 -5.89 -9.75 5.51
CA ALA A 72 -6.99 -9.06 4.84
C ALA A 72 -7.37 -9.79 3.54
N PRO A 73 -7.86 -11.04 3.65
CA PRO A 73 -8.08 -11.88 2.45
C PRO A 73 -9.13 -11.33 1.48
N GLY A 74 -10.04 -10.50 1.97
CA GLY A 74 -11.08 -9.91 1.12
C GLY A 74 -10.69 -8.60 0.46
N THR A 75 -9.50 -8.07 0.75
CA THR A 75 -9.07 -6.78 0.22
C THR A 75 -8.26 -6.96 -1.06
N PRO A 76 -8.65 -6.32 -2.17
CA PRO A 76 -7.88 -6.37 -3.41
C PRO A 76 -6.45 -5.87 -3.21
N PHE A 77 -5.51 -6.51 -3.88
CA PHE A 77 -4.09 -6.18 -3.81
C PHE A 77 -3.58 -5.92 -5.22
N ILE A 78 -2.95 -4.77 -5.43
CA ILE A 78 -2.46 -4.34 -6.72
C ILE A 78 -0.98 -4.03 -6.64
N TYR A 79 -0.18 -4.61 -7.55
CA TYR A 79 1.20 -4.21 -7.72
C TYR A 79 1.28 -3.01 -8.66
N VAL A 80 2.10 -2.05 -8.29
CA VAL A 80 2.38 -0.90 -9.14
C VAL A 80 3.89 -0.88 -9.42
N SER A 81 4.25 -0.83 -10.68
CA SER A 81 5.65 -0.70 -11.07
C SER A 81 6.06 0.77 -11.00
N GLY A 82 7.11 1.05 -10.25
CA GLY A 82 7.64 2.41 -10.16
C GLY A 82 8.49 2.81 -11.36
N THR A 83 8.78 1.87 -12.25
CA THR A 83 9.64 2.10 -13.41
C THR A 83 8.78 2.18 -14.65
N ILE A 84 8.54 3.35 -15.07
CA ILE A 84 7.81 3.58 -16.31
C ILE A 84 8.73 4.29 -17.27
#